data_7dd64fe245aebaf35203a9883b0849ac
#
_entry.id   7dd64fe245aebaf35203a9883b0849ac
#
_cell.length_a   1.000
_cell.length_b   1.000
_cell.length_c   1.000
_cell.angle_alpha   90.00
_cell.angle_beta   90.00
_cell.angle_gamma   90.00
#
_symmetry.space_group_name_H-M   'P 1'
#
loop_
_entity.id
_entity.type
_entity.pdbx_description
1 polymer ?
#
loop_
_entity_poly.entity_id
_entity_poly.type
_entity_poly.pdbx_seq_one_letter_code
_entity_poly.pdbx_strand_id
1 'polypeptide(L)'
;ELGIIHGSNLIINPQKVGFDITAFLGIYLEKGSQYSDAVAQLKNIKEVVELHYCTGQYSMFAKIVCRDTAHLRKVLNEDIQGLKGIQRTETIISLEESIKRQITL
;
A
#
# COMPACT_ATOMS: atom_id res chain seq x y z
N GLU A 1 -15.89 8.14 1.11
CA GLU A 1 -15.60 8.61 1.00
C GLU A 1 -15.31 9.24 1.44
N LEU A 2 -14.83 8.93 1.92
CA LEU A 2 -14.49 9.76 2.20
C LEU A 2 -14.54 10.52 1.85
N GLY A 3 -14.56 10.37 1.65
CA GLY A 3 -14.60 10.95 1.09
C GLY A 3 -14.03 11.25 0.50
N ILE A 4 -13.92 10.98 0.07
CA ILE A 4 -13.36 11.35 -0.62
C ILE A 4 -13.50 11.37 -1.64
N ILE A 5 -13.58 11.39 -2.41
CA ILE A 5 -13.66 11.77 -3.40
C ILE A 5 -13.67 11.32 -4.26
N HIS A 6 -13.86 11.01 -4.92
CA HIS A 6 -13.71 11.00 -5.74
C HIS A 6 -13.44 11.45 -6.68
N GLY A 7 -13.81 10.58 -7.42
CA GLY A 7 -13.01 10.80 -8.57
C GLY A 7 -12.58 12.10 -8.66
N SER A 8 -12.80 12.60 -7.79
CA SER A 8 -12.35 13.95 -7.72
C SER A 8 -10.83 13.96 -7.79
N ASN A 9 -10.34 15.05 -8.26
CA ASN A 9 -8.91 15.30 -8.23
C ASN A 9 -8.48 15.86 -6.89
N LEU A 10 -9.29 15.72 -5.90
CA LEU A 10 -8.97 16.20 -4.58
C LEU A 10 -7.84 15.38 -4.02
N ILE A 11 -6.76 16.03 -3.65
CA ILE A 11 -5.63 15.39 -3.00
C ILE A 11 -5.81 15.53 -1.50
N ILE A 12 -5.98 14.40 -0.82
CA ILE A 12 -6.12 14.40 0.62
C ILE A 12 -4.75 14.16 1.22
N ASN A 13 -4.34 15.07 2.08
CA ASN A 13 -3.12 14.88 2.85
C ASN A 13 -3.43 13.93 4.00
N PRO A 14 -2.85 12.73 4.05
CA PRO A 14 -3.17 11.76 5.09
C PRO A 14 -2.97 12.28 6.51
N GLN A 15 -1.97 13.11 6.72
CA GLN A 15 -1.70 13.65 8.04
C GLN A 15 -2.83 14.55 8.52
N LYS A 16 -3.44 15.30 7.60
CA LYS A 16 -4.53 16.21 7.96
C LYS A 16 -5.81 15.47 8.30
N VAL A 17 -5.95 14.22 7.87
CA VAL A 17 -7.13 13.40 8.18
C VAL A 17 -6.80 12.28 9.17
N GLY A 18 -5.70 12.40 9.89
CA GLY A 18 -5.36 11.46 10.96
C GLY A 18 -4.58 10.25 10.53
N PHE A 19 -4.00 10.26 9.34
CA PHE A 19 -3.14 9.17 8.85
C PHE A 19 -1.71 9.66 8.84
N ASP A 20 -0.93 9.21 9.82
CA ASP A 20 0.42 9.75 10.05
C ASP A 20 1.54 8.87 9.52
N ILE A 21 1.24 7.63 9.16
CA ILE A 21 2.28 6.69 8.75
C ILE A 21 2.02 6.21 7.35
N THR A 22 3.03 6.36 6.51
CA THR A 22 3.06 5.77 5.18
C THR A 22 4.12 4.69 5.16
N ALA A 23 3.75 3.51 4.71
CA ALA A 23 4.67 2.39 4.57
C ALA A 23 4.63 1.89 3.14
N PHE A 24 5.77 1.39 2.69
CA PHE A 24 5.87 0.72 1.39
C PHE A 24 6.11 -0.74 1.64
N LEU A 25 5.38 -1.58 0.94
CA LEU A 25 5.44 -3.02 1.11
C LEU A 25 5.96 -3.66 -0.16
N GLY A 26 7.14 -4.25 -0.09
CA GLY A 26 7.68 -5.06 -1.16
C GLY A 26 7.14 -6.47 -1.02
N ILE A 27 6.55 -7.00 -2.09
CA ILE A 27 5.87 -8.29 -2.06
C ILE A 27 6.57 -9.25 -3.01
N TYR A 28 6.93 -10.42 -2.50
CA TYR A 28 7.48 -11.51 -3.29
C TYR A 28 6.40 -12.55 -3.50
N LEU A 29 6.03 -12.80 -4.74
CA LEU A 29 5.05 -13.83 -5.05
C LEU A 29 5.74 -15.20 -5.14
N GLU A 30 5.04 -16.24 -4.73
CA GLU A 30 5.56 -17.61 -4.89
C GLU A 30 5.67 -17.97 -6.36
N LYS A 31 4.68 -17.54 -7.15
CA LYS A 31 4.67 -17.76 -8.60
C LYS A 31 4.09 -16.55 -9.27
N GLY A 32 4.64 -16.16 -10.42
CA GLY A 32 4.12 -15.03 -11.17
C GLY A 32 2.68 -15.21 -11.58
N SER A 33 2.22 -16.46 -11.76
CA SER A 33 0.83 -16.73 -12.13
C SER A 33 -0.15 -16.36 -11.02
N GLN A 34 0.33 -16.08 -9.81
CA GLN A 34 -0.53 -15.73 -8.68
C GLN A 34 -0.76 -14.22 -8.56
N TYR A 35 -0.23 -13.44 -9.50
CA TYR A 35 -0.37 -12.00 -9.47
C TYR A 35 -1.83 -11.55 -9.40
N SER A 36 -2.69 -12.08 -10.28
CA SER A 36 -4.09 -11.68 -10.31
C SER A 36 -4.82 -11.96 -9.02
N ASP A 37 -4.52 -13.11 -8.41
CA ASP A 37 -5.14 -13.46 -7.13
C ASP A 37 -4.67 -12.55 -6.02
N ALA A 38 -3.39 -12.20 -6.01
CA ALA A 38 -2.84 -11.29 -5.02
C ALA A 38 -3.48 -9.91 -5.13
N VAL A 39 -3.64 -9.41 -6.36
CA VAL A 39 -4.29 -8.12 -6.57
C VAL A 39 -5.72 -8.14 -6.06
N ALA A 40 -6.46 -9.20 -6.36
CA ALA A 40 -7.84 -9.32 -5.91
C ALA A 40 -7.95 -9.29 -4.39
N GLN A 41 -7.04 -9.95 -3.70
CA GLN A 41 -7.02 -9.94 -2.25
C GLN A 41 -6.62 -8.59 -1.68
N LEU A 42 -5.59 -7.96 -2.26
CA LEU A 42 -5.09 -6.68 -1.77
C LEU A 42 -6.10 -5.55 -1.97
N LYS A 43 -6.94 -5.64 -2.99
CA LYS A 43 -7.98 -4.63 -3.21
C LYS A 43 -8.95 -4.53 -2.05
N ASN A 44 -9.10 -5.58 -1.26
CA ASN A 44 -10.02 -5.58 -0.13
C ASN A 44 -9.43 -4.96 1.12
N ILE A 45 -8.18 -4.57 1.08
CA ILE A 45 -7.51 -3.93 2.21
C ILE A 45 -7.51 -2.43 1.96
N LYS A 46 -8.34 -1.70 2.69
CA LYS A 46 -8.55 -0.27 2.43
C LYS A 46 -7.31 0.57 2.66
N GLU A 47 -6.40 0.11 3.50
CA GLU A 47 -5.15 0.82 3.79
C GLU A 47 -4.17 0.78 2.62
N VAL A 48 -4.35 -0.15 1.68
CA VAL A 48 -3.52 -0.22 0.49
C VAL A 48 -4.05 0.82 -0.52
N VAL A 49 -3.29 1.89 -0.70
CA VAL A 49 -3.72 3.00 -1.54
C VAL A 49 -3.10 2.98 -2.93
N GLU A 50 -1.99 2.26 -3.11
CA GLU A 50 -1.35 2.07 -4.41
C GLU A 50 -0.79 0.66 -4.47
N LEU A 51 -0.79 0.10 -5.67
CA LEU A 51 -0.23 -1.22 -5.90
C LEU A 51 0.34 -1.25 -7.31
N HIS A 52 1.60 -1.64 -7.42
CA HIS A 52 2.31 -1.69 -8.68
C HIS A 52 2.89 -3.09 -8.91
N TYR A 53 2.83 -3.54 -10.16
CA TYR A 53 3.53 -4.75 -10.57
C TYR A 53 4.90 -4.33 -11.09
N CYS A 54 5.95 -4.85 -10.48
CA CYS A 54 7.29 -4.29 -10.66
C CYS A 54 8.21 -5.27 -11.34
N THR A 55 9.21 -4.72 -12.02
CA THR A 55 10.39 -5.50 -12.40
C THR A 55 11.42 -5.31 -11.29
N GLY A 56 12.33 -6.25 -11.18
CA GLY A 56 13.41 -6.15 -10.21
C GLY A 56 13.21 -7.09 -9.04
N GLN A 57 13.65 -6.65 -7.87
CA GLN A 57 13.71 -7.52 -6.70
C GLN A 57 12.33 -7.93 -6.21
N TYR A 58 11.38 -7.00 -6.18
CA TYR A 58 10.03 -7.29 -5.72
C TYR A 58 9.12 -7.58 -6.90
N SER A 59 8.22 -8.55 -6.73
CA SER A 59 7.20 -8.80 -7.73
C SER A 59 6.17 -7.68 -7.76
N MET A 60 5.80 -7.17 -6.58
CA MET A 60 4.81 -6.11 -6.44
C MET A 60 5.29 -5.12 -5.39
N PHE A 61 4.79 -3.90 -5.48
CA PHE A 61 5.14 -2.85 -4.52
C PHE A 61 3.87 -2.08 -4.17
N ALA A 62 3.56 -2.03 -2.89
CA ALA A 62 2.32 -1.41 -2.42
C ALA A 62 2.63 -0.24 -1.51
N LYS A 63 1.74 0.74 -1.53
CA LYS A 63 1.79 1.85 -0.58
C LYS A 63 0.63 1.70 0.39
N ILE A 64 0.93 1.74 1.68
CA ILE A 64 -0.04 1.55 2.76
C ILE A 64 -0.03 2.79 3.63
N VAL A 65 -1.23 3.29 3.98
CA VAL A 65 -1.36 4.47 4.83
C VAL A 65 -2.13 4.07 6.08
N CYS A 66 -1.54 4.34 7.24
CA CYS A 66 -2.11 3.96 8.53
C CYS A 66 -2.09 5.13 9.50
N ARG A 67 -2.93 5.06 10.54
CA ARG A 67 -3.03 6.13 11.53
C ARG A 67 -1.81 6.19 12.45
N ASP A 68 -1.30 5.02 12.82
CA ASP A 68 -0.17 4.94 13.74
C ASP A 68 0.50 3.57 13.57
N THR A 69 1.55 3.34 14.36
CA THR A 69 2.29 2.09 14.26
C THR A 69 1.48 0.88 14.69
N ALA A 70 0.59 1.04 15.64
CA ALA A 70 -0.28 -0.06 16.08
C ALA A 70 -1.21 -0.47 14.95
N HIS A 71 -1.78 0.50 14.24
CA HIS A 71 -2.63 0.24 13.08
C HIS A 71 -1.85 -0.47 11.98
N LEU A 72 -0.64 0.01 11.70
CA LEU A 72 0.20 -0.62 10.70
C LEU A 72 0.51 -2.07 11.04
N ARG A 73 0.86 -2.33 12.30
CA ARG A 73 1.14 -3.69 12.75
C ARG A 73 -0.07 -4.60 12.58
N LYS A 74 -1.25 -4.10 12.90
CA LYS A 74 -2.48 -4.86 12.73
C LYS A 74 -2.71 -5.21 11.26
N VAL A 75 -2.55 -4.25 10.36
CA VAL A 75 -2.71 -4.49 8.93
C VAL A 75 -1.72 -5.55 8.45
N LEU A 76 -0.47 -5.42 8.85
CA LEU A 76 0.55 -6.36 8.43
C LEU A 76 0.29 -7.77 8.96
N ASN A 77 -0.09 -7.89 10.21
CA ASN A 77 -0.24 -9.20 10.86
C ASN A 77 -1.56 -9.88 10.52
N GLU A 78 -2.62 -9.12 10.36
CA GLU A 78 -3.95 -9.71 10.17
C GLU A 78 -4.37 -9.73 8.70
N ASP A 79 -4.06 -8.66 7.97
CA ASP A 79 -4.56 -8.54 6.59
C ASP A 79 -3.53 -9.02 5.57
N ILE A 80 -2.27 -8.69 5.76
CA ILE A 80 -1.24 -9.00 4.77
C ILE A 80 -0.72 -10.43 4.92
N GLN A 81 -0.44 -10.85 6.12
CA GLN A 81 0.13 -12.19 6.33
C GLN A 81 -0.86 -13.31 6.03
N GLY A 82 -2.14 -13.02 6.03
CA GLY A 82 -3.15 -14.00 5.66
C GLY A 82 -3.32 -14.23 4.18
N LEU A 83 -2.64 -13.47 3.36
CA LEU A 83 -2.79 -13.56 1.91
C LEU A 83 -2.12 -14.80 1.36
N LYS A 84 -2.76 -15.43 0.37
CA LYS A 84 -2.22 -16.62 -0.28
C LYS A 84 -1.40 -16.24 -1.49
N GLY A 85 -0.38 -17.05 -1.76
CA GLY A 85 0.45 -16.87 -2.94
C GLY A 85 1.60 -15.89 -2.73
N ILE A 86 1.73 -15.35 -1.54
CA ILE A 86 2.80 -14.42 -1.21
C ILE A 86 3.88 -15.18 -0.47
N GLN A 87 5.07 -15.16 -1.03
CA GLN A 87 6.22 -15.86 -0.44
C GLN A 87 6.71 -15.13 0.81
N ARG A 88 6.90 -13.82 0.68
CA ARG A 88 7.31 -12.99 1.80
C ARG A 88 7.08 -11.53 1.46
N THR A 89 7.16 -10.69 2.46
CA THR A 89 7.01 -9.25 2.29
C THR A 89 8.12 -8.54 3.05
N GLU A 90 8.43 -7.33 2.60
CA GLU A 90 9.33 -6.43 3.31
C GLU A 90 8.64 -5.09 3.48
N THR A 91 8.67 -4.58 4.70
CA THR A 91 8.00 -3.32 5.01
C THR A 91 9.03 -2.21 5.18
N ILE A 92 8.80 -1.10 4.49
CA ILE A 92 9.64 0.08 4.56
C ILE A 92 8.76 1.23 5.00
N ILE A 93 9.10 1.86 6.12
CA ILE A 93 8.32 2.98 6.62
C ILE A 93 8.93 4.27 6.11
N SER A 94 8.08 5.11 5.50
CA SER A 94 8.53 6.43 5.04
C SER A 94 8.70 7.33 6.24
N LEU A 95 9.91 7.86 6.41
CA LEU A 95 10.18 8.79 7.51
C LEU A 95 9.72 10.20 7.15
N GLU A 96 9.79 10.53 5.87
CA GLU A 96 9.41 11.86 5.43
C GLU A 96 9.15 11.83 3.94
N GLU A 97 8.07 12.45 3.50
CA GLU A 97 7.82 12.63 2.08
C GLU A 97 8.44 13.97 1.67
N SER A 98 9.66 13.89 1.16
CA SER A 98 10.44 15.10 0.89
C SER A 98 9.96 15.87 -0.33
N ILE A 99 9.43 15.16 -1.33
CA ILE A 99 8.91 15.78 -2.53
C ILE A 99 7.62 15.07 -2.92
N LYS A 100 6.60 15.85 -3.16
CA LYS A 100 5.36 15.35 -3.74
C LYS A 100 4.82 16.40 -4.70
N ARG A 101 4.70 16.03 -5.97
CA ARG A 101 4.17 16.94 -6.98
C ARG A 101 3.68 16.14 -8.16
N GLN A 102 2.85 16.79 -8.96
CA GLN A 102 2.37 16.18 -10.19
C GLN A 102 3.35 16.46 -11.32
N ILE A 103 3.36 15.55 -12.29
CA ILE A 103 4.12 15.76 -13.50
C ILE A 103 3.42 16.84 -14.33
N THR A 104 4.18 17.83 -14.77
CA THR A 104 3.70 18.88 -15.66
C THR A 104 4.12 18.52 -17.07
N LEU A 105 3.14 18.42 -17.96
CA LEU A 105 3.40 18.08 -19.37
C LEU A 105 3.50 19.32 -20.24
#